data_49233325dad3822c453496df49b12028
#
_entry.id   49233325dad3822c453496df49b12028
#
_cell.length_a   1.000
_cell.length_b   1.000
_cell.length_c   1.000
_cell.angle_alpha   90.00
_cell.angle_beta   90.00
_cell.angle_gamma   90.00
#
_symmetry.space_group_name_H-M   'P 1'
#
loop_
_entity.id
_entity.type
_entity.pdbx_description
1 polymer ?
#
loop_
_entity_poly.entity_id
_entity_poly.type
_entity_poly.pdbx_seq_one_letter_code
_entity_poly.pdbx_strand_id
1 'polypeptide(L)'
;MNEKNIHGRIFKKLREERGYKLKEVAGDVISTRTLTRFETDETSLPIATFEKLLKNCDLVSLDYLIYYVKNTEIETTEFAKRMQGYIESGSSVEIVNECMKELKKSDIKFAVRLDILNFMQLIEWNGRSELFEENKRIIKEKIESTSTLGWSEIHGLINLLSSASSEDYSCEYIDRVIEDCFQNIYDGNYPNSLFNGAYCMLLISSLSFLSRNGYYELVEKQCKETLINFNKLSSLYDRSKYYIDVTEILAMVYLSQNKEEGIELANKVLKYRKTIAESINNPLYKQKRDISYEKFCEVNKTGIDFEF
;
A
#
# COMPACT_ATOMS: atom_id res chain seq x y z
N MET A 1 -1.29 26.68 -19.01
CA MET A 1 0.19 26.48 -19.09
C MET A 1 0.39 25.16 -19.80
N ASN A 2 1.16 25.15 -20.91
CA ASN A 2 1.51 23.87 -21.53
C ASN A 2 2.33 23.05 -20.51
N GLU A 3 1.79 21.90 -20.10
CA GLU A 3 2.57 20.90 -19.39
C GLU A 3 3.76 20.54 -20.27
N LYS A 4 4.93 21.09 -19.94
CA LYS A 4 6.16 20.73 -20.65
C LYS A 4 6.40 19.26 -20.42
N ASN A 5 6.42 18.50 -21.50
CA ASN A 5 6.78 17.09 -21.46
C ASN A 5 8.21 16.98 -20.92
N ILE A 6 8.36 16.63 -19.64
CA ILE A 6 9.67 16.54 -18.97
C ILE A 6 10.34 15.17 -19.16
N HIS A 7 9.63 14.23 -19.80
CA HIS A 7 10.09 12.84 -19.95
C HIS A 7 11.40 12.76 -20.74
N GLY A 8 11.55 13.59 -21.75
CA GLY A 8 12.76 13.62 -22.58
C GLY A 8 13.99 14.06 -21.81
N ARG A 9 13.88 15.11 -21.01
CA ARG A 9 14.99 15.61 -20.16
C ARG A 9 15.39 14.61 -19.08
N ILE A 10 14.42 13.95 -18.48
CA ILE A 10 14.65 12.91 -17.48
C ILE A 10 15.37 11.71 -18.12
N PHE A 11 14.90 11.28 -19.30
CA PHE A 11 15.54 10.21 -20.03
C PHE A 11 16.99 10.56 -20.42
N LYS A 12 17.22 11.79 -20.92
CA LYS A 12 18.58 12.28 -21.23
C LYS A 12 19.51 12.16 -20.04
N LYS A 13 19.07 12.62 -18.86
CA LYS A 13 19.86 12.58 -17.64
C LYS A 13 20.21 11.14 -17.25
N LEU A 14 19.24 10.24 -17.29
CA LEU A 14 19.43 8.80 -17.04
C LEU A 14 20.44 8.18 -18.01
N ARG A 15 20.31 8.45 -19.31
CA ARG A 15 21.22 7.98 -20.35
C ARG A 15 22.64 8.45 -20.09
N GLU A 16 22.81 9.75 -19.79
CA GLU A 16 24.13 10.37 -19.55
C GLU A 16 24.79 9.85 -18.27
N GLU A 17 24.03 9.71 -17.20
CA GLU A 17 24.52 9.14 -15.93
C GLU A 17 24.96 7.67 -16.08
N ARG A 18 24.39 6.93 -17.03
CA ARG A 18 24.80 5.57 -17.38
C ARG A 18 25.91 5.50 -18.45
N GLY A 19 26.37 6.65 -18.96
CA GLY A 19 27.46 6.75 -19.91
C GLY A 19 27.12 6.40 -21.35
N TYR A 20 25.83 6.24 -21.69
CA TYR A 20 25.42 5.89 -23.05
C TYR A 20 25.41 7.10 -24.00
N LYS A 21 25.96 6.90 -25.22
CA LYS A 21 25.91 7.89 -26.28
C LYS A 21 24.58 7.84 -27.04
N LEU A 22 24.14 8.98 -27.56
CA LEU A 22 22.92 9.12 -28.37
C LEU A 22 22.81 8.04 -29.47
N LYS A 23 23.92 7.73 -30.19
CA LYS A 23 23.93 6.76 -31.27
C LYS A 23 23.72 5.34 -30.77
N GLU A 24 24.25 5.00 -29.62
CA GLU A 24 24.11 3.69 -28.98
C GLU A 24 22.66 3.44 -28.57
N VAL A 25 22.05 4.44 -27.95
CA VAL A 25 20.66 4.33 -27.48
C VAL A 25 19.65 4.40 -28.61
N ALA A 26 19.88 5.28 -29.60
CA ALA A 26 18.99 5.36 -30.76
C ALA A 26 18.98 4.04 -31.55
N GLY A 27 20.14 3.41 -31.73
CA GLY A 27 20.29 2.13 -32.40
C GLY A 27 19.55 2.09 -33.74
N ASP A 28 18.72 1.06 -33.89
CA ASP A 28 17.79 0.85 -34.99
C ASP A 28 16.35 1.28 -34.65
N VAL A 29 16.13 1.78 -33.44
CA VAL A 29 14.79 2.15 -32.94
C VAL A 29 14.30 3.47 -33.54
N ILE A 30 15.15 4.51 -33.46
CA ILE A 30 14.86 5.84 -34.02
C ILE A 30 16.15 6.54 -34.49
N SER A 31 16.01 7.63 -35.28
CA SER A 31 17.17 8.44 -35.63
C SER A 31 17.73 9.20 -34.42
N THR A 32 19.04 9.44 -34.40
CA THR A 32 19.68 10.27 -33.35
C THR A 32 19.06 11.69 -33.30
N ARG A 33 18.65 12.23 -34.45
CA ARG A 33 17.93 13.52 -34.52
C ARG A 33 16.58 13.45 -33.79
N THR A 34 15.83 12.36 -33.95
CA THR A 34 14.55 12.18 -33.25
C THR A 34 14.77 12.03 -31.75
N LEU A 35 15.81 11.26 -31.35
CA LEU A 35 16.16 11.12 -29.95
C LEU A 35 16.57 12.47 -29.32
N THR A 36 17.39 13.28 -30.02
CA THR A 36 17.76 14.61 -29.54
C THR A 36 16.52 15.49 -29.32
N ARG A 37 15.59 15.50 -30.28
CA ARG A 37 14.34 16.28 -30.15
C ARG A 37 13.46 15.81 -29.00
N PHE A 38 13.43 14.52 -28.73
CA PHE A 38 12.76 13.99 -27.55
C PHE A 38 13.45 14.44 -26.26
N GLU A 39 14.78 14.35 -26.18
CA GLU A 39 15.58 14.76 -25.03
C GLU A 39 15.57 16.27 -24.75
N THR A 40 15.16 17.07 -25.73
CA THR A 40 14.94 18.54 -25.58
C THR A 40 13.47 18.93 -25.39
N ASP A 41 12.59 17.93 -25.19
CA ASP A 41 11.14 18.09 -25.03
C ASP A 41 10.43 18.72 -26.25
N GLU A 42 11.06 18.64 -27.44
CA GLU A 42 10.48 19.13 -28.69
C GLU A 42 9.48 18.15 -29.31
N THR A 43 9.51 16.89 -28.92
CA THR A 43 8.62 15.84 -29.42
C THR A 43 8.36 14.79 -28.35
N SER A 44 7.22 14.12 -28.46
CA SER A 44 6.90 12.92 -27.67
C SER A 44 7.22 11.66 -28.47
N LEU A 45 7.34 10.54 -27.78
CA LEU A 45 7.52 9.22 -28.39
C LEU A 45 6.36 8.29 -27.99
N PRO A 46 5.97 7.38 -28.89
CA PRO A 46 5.09 6.27 -28.50
C PRO A 46 5.72 5.44 -27.38
N ILE A 47 4.89 4.93 -26.46
CA ILE A 47 5.37 4.19 -25.29
C ILE A 47 6.21 2.95 -25.70
N ALA A 48 5.80 2.22 -26.74
CA ALA A 48 6.54 1.07 -27.24
C ALA A 48 7.94 1.44 -27.79
N THR A 49 8.10 2.64 -28.34
CA THR A 49 9.40 3.17 -28.78
C THR A 49 10.24 3.54 -27.58
N PHE A 50 9.65 4.21 -26.60
CA PHE A 50 10.31 4.62 -25.36
C PHE A 50 10.84 3.40 -24.57
N GLU A 51 10.05 2.33 -24.45
CA GLU A 51 10.48 1.09 -23.79
C GLU A 51 11.70 0.45 -24.48
N LYS A 52 11.78 0.49 -25.82
CA LYS A 52 12.96 0.01 -26.55
C LYS A 52 14.20 0.85 -26.26
N LEU A 53 14.04 2.17 -26.16
CA LEU A 53 15.15 3.06 -25.78
C LEU A 53 15.63 2.82 -24.35
N LEU A 54 14.71 2.55 -23.41
CA LEU A 54 15.07 2.16 -22.05
C LEU A 54 15.92 0.88 -22.06
N LYS A 55 15.49 -0.15 -22.82
CA LYS A 55 16.26 -1.40 -22.97
C LYS A 55 17.66 -1.17 -23.55
N ASN A 56 17.81 -0.25 -24.51
CA ASN A 56 19.09 0.12 -25.08
C ASN A 56 20.00 0.88 -24.05
N CYS A 57 19.47 1.29 -22.93
CA CYS A 57 20.20 1.84 -21.77
C CYS A 57 20.32 0.83 -20.61
N ASP A 58 20.04 -0.45 -20.82
CA ASP A 58 19.95 -1.48 -19.78
C ASP A 58 19.01 -1.07 -18.64
N LEU A 59 17.87 -0.46 -18.99
CA LEU A 59 16.84 0.00 -18.09
C LEU A 59 15.54 -0.78 -18.32
N VAL A 60 14.83 -1.03 -17.23
CA VAL A 60 13.42 -1.41 -17.27
C VAL A 60 12.53 -0.19 -16.98
N SER A 61 11.26 -0.26 -17.36
CA SER A 61 10.31 0.85 -17.15
C SER A 61 10.22 1.28 -15.68
N LEU A 62 10.41 0.35 -14.75
CA LEU A 62 10.40 0.65 -13.31
C LEU A 62 11.59 1.53 -12.89
N ASP A 63 12.81 1.29 -13.42
CA ASP A 63 13.98 2.14 -13.13
C ASP A 63 13.70 3.57 -13.54
N TYR A 64 13.09 3.74 -14.73
CA TYR A 64 12.69 5.06 -15.21
C TYR A 64 11.64 5.71 -14.30
N LEU A 65 10.61 4.98 -13.88
CA LEU A 65 9.57 5.51 -13.00
C LEU A 65 10.13 5.93 -11.63
N ILE A 66 11.02 5.14 -11.05
CA ILE A 66 11.70 5.49 -9.79
C ILE A 66 12.50 6.77 -9.95
N TYR A 67 13.24 6.89 -11.07
CA TYR A 67 14.03 8.07 -11.34
C TYR A 67 13.16 9.30 -11.66
N TYR A 68 12.08 9.10 -12.41
CA TYR A 68 11.07 10.12 -12.68
C TYR A 68 10.51 10.68 -11.37
N VAL A 69 10.05 9.82 -10.48
CA VAL A 69 9.53 10.20 -9.16
C VAL A 69 10.54 10.97 -8.32
N LYS A 70 11.83 10.60 -8.36
CA LYS A 70 12.89 11.29 -7.63
C LYS A 70 13.25 12.67 -8.21
N ASN A 71 13.05 12.90 -9.49
CA ASN A 71 13.49 14.11 -10.20
C ASN A 71 12.33 15.02 -10.66
N THR A 72 11.10 14.56 -10.46
CA THR A 72 9.93 15.40 -10.56
C THR A 72 9.40 15.64 -9.16
N GLU A 73 9.00 16.87 -8.87
CA GLU A 73 8.02 17.02 -7.80
C GLU A 73 6.83 16.17 -8.24
N ILE A 74 6.61 15.03 -7.57
CA ILE A 74 5.34 14.33 -7.73
C ILE A 74 4.32 15.42 -7.53
N GLU A 75 3.40 15.60 -8.46
CA GLU A 75 2.23 16.42 -8.23
C GLU A 75 1.41 15.78 -7.11
N THR A 76 1.95 15.86 -5.90
CA THR A 76 1.11 15.77 -4.72
C THR A 76 0.03 16.81 -4.92
N THR A 77 -1.21 16.39 -4.83
CA THR A 77 -2.33 17.32 -4.97
C THR A 77 -2.05 18.53 -4.07
N GLU A 78 -2.43 19.73 -4.49
CA GLU A 78 -2.32 20.92 -3.63
C GLU A 78 -2.94 20.69 -2.25
N PHE A 79 -3.92 19.79 -2.20
CA PHE A 79 -4.51 19.28 -0.97
C PHE A 79 -3.48 18.51 -0.14
N ALA A 80 -2.80 17.51 -0.69
CA ALA A 80 -1.81 16.70 0.03
C ALA A 80 -0.61 17.52 0.51
N LYS A 81 -0.16 18.52 -0.27
CA LYS A 81 0.91 19.46 0.16
C LYS A 81 0.50 20.26 1.40
N ARG A 82 -0.75 20.78 1.45
CA ARG A 82 -1.24 21.48 2.63
C ARG A 82 -1.33 20.55 3.85
N MET A 83 -1.79 19.31 3.62
CA MET A 83 -1.93 18.30 4.67
C MET A 83 -0.60 17.94 5.31
N GLN A 84 0.48 17.83 4.52
CA GLN A 84 1.81 17.54 5.04
C GLN A 84 2.26 18.58 6.08
N GLY A 85 2.01 19.88 5.83
CA GLY A 85 2.32 20.94 6.81
C GLY A 85 1.59 20.76 8.15
N TYR A 86 0.33 20.31 8.13
CA TYR A 86 -0.43 20.04 9.36
C TYR A 86 0.05 18.78 10.08
N ILE A 87 0.48 17.75 9.37
CA ILE A 87 1.10 16.54 9.94
C ILE A 87 2.40 16.91 10.65
N GLU A 88 3.26 17.68 10.01
CA GLU A 88 4.54 18.13 10.58
C GLU A 88 4.35 19.01 11.83
N SER A 89 3.26 19.79 11.90
CA SER A 89 2.88 20.57 13.07
C SER A 89 2.13 19.79 14.15
N GLY A 90 1.75 18.53 13.88
CA GLY A 90 0.98 17.69 14.80
C GLY A 90 -0.48 18.13 14.98
N SER A 91 -1.04 18.88 14.04
CA SER A 91 -2.35 19.51 14.17
C SER A 91 -3.49 18.69 13.57
N SER A 92 -4.03 17.75 14.33
CA SER A 92 -5.16 16.91 13.89
C SER A 92 -6.45 17.70 13.61
N VAL A 93 -6.66 18.82 14.31
CA VAL A 93 -7.85 19.67 14.13
C VAL A 93 -7.85 20.33 12.76
N GLU A 94 -6.72 20.86 12.31
CA GLU A 94 -6.57 21.45 10.98
C GLU A 94 -6.71 20.40 9.88
N ILE A 95 -6.20 19.18 10.11
CA ILE A 95 -6.38 18.06 9.18
C ILE A 95 -7.87 17.78 8.97
N VAL A 96 -8.65 17.61 10.05
CA VAL A 96 -10.10 17.40 9.97
C VAL A 96 -10.80 18.53 9.24
N ASN A 97 -10.50 19.77 9.61
CA ASN A 97 -11.14 20.96 9.04
C ASN A 97 -10.89 21.05 7.53
N GLU A 98 -9.66 20.81 7.08
CA GLU A 98 -9.30 20.88 5.67
C GLU A 98 -9.91 19.70 4.88
N CYS A 99 -9.95 18.49 5.44
CA CYS A 99 -10.66 17.35 4.85
C CYS A 99 -12.14 17.64 4.66
N MET A 100 -12.82 18.17 5.69
CA MET A 100 -14.23 18.50 5.62
C MET A 100 -14.53 19.64 4.64
N LYS A 101 -13.62 20.60 4.51
CA LYS A 101 -13.71 21.68 3.52
C LYS A 101 -13.55 21.14 2.10
N GLU A 102 -12.62 20.23 1.87
CA GLU A 102 -12.43 19.61 0.56
C GLU A 102 -13.64 18.78 0.16
N LEU A 103 -14.23 18.00 1.09
CA LEU A 103 -15.43 17.18 0.85
C LEU A 103 -16.69 17.98 0.47
N LYS A 104 -16.72 19.29 0.68
CA LYS A 104 -17.83 20.16 0.25
C LYS A 104 -17.77 20.56 -1.23
N LYS A 105 -16.67 20.29 -1.93
CA LYS A 105 -16.54 20.58 -3.36
C LYS A 105 -17.35 19.59 -4.19
N SER A 106 -17.87 20.05 -5.32
CA SER A 106 -18.71 19.24 -6.21
C SER A 106 -17.94 18.26 -7.10
N ASP A 107 -16.66 18.55 -7.38
CA ASP A 107 -15.83 17.88 -8.39
C ASP A 107 -14.54 17.27 -7.82
N ILE A 108 -14.66 16.57 -6.71
CA ILE A 108 -13.49 15.97 -6.03
C ILE A 108 -12.96 14.79 -6.85
N LYS A 109 -11.69 14.87 -7.26
CA LYS A 109 -11.00 13.76 -7.93
C LYS A 109 -10.86 12.55 -7.01
N PHE A 110 -10.90 11.33 -7.58
CA PHE A 110 -10.80 10.09 -6.82
C PHE A 110 -9.52 10.00 -5.95
N ALA A 111 -8.37 10.43 -6.48
CA ALA A 111 -7.12 10.50 -5.71
C ALA A 111 -7.25 11.37 -4.44
N VAL A 112 -7.92 12.52 -4.53
CA VAL A 112 -8.16 13.39 -3.35
C VAL A 112 -9.10 12.73 -2.35
N ARG A 113 -10.08 11.97 -2.81
CA ARG A 113 -10.96 11.19 -1.92
C ARG A 113 -10.20 10.13 -1.13
N LEU A 114 -9.23 9.45 -1.77
CA LEU A 114 -8.33 8.52 -1.12
C LEU A 114 -7.39 9.22 -0.13
N ASP A 115 -6.82 10.37 -0.51
CA ASP A 115 -6.00 11.17 0.39
C ASP A 115 -6.76 11.56 1.66
N ILE A 116 -8.02 12.01 1.53
CA ILE A 116 -8.88 12.34 2.67
C ILE A 116 -9.08 11.11 3.57
N LEU A 117 -9.37 9.95 2.99
CA LEU A 117 -9.52 8.71 3.75
C LEU A 117 -8.24 8.38 4.52
N ASN A 118 -7.08 8.45 3.86
CA ASN A 118 -5.78 8.19 4.45
C ASN A 118 -5.46 9.15 5.62
N PHE A 119 -5.68 10.45 5.42
CA PHE A 119 -5.40 11.44 6.48
C PHE A 119 -6.33 11.30 7.68
N MET A 120 -7.61 11.01 7.46
CA MET A 120 -8.56 10.79 8.56
C MET A 120 -8.22 9.54 9.37
N GLN A 121 -7.68 8.50 8.72
CA GLN A 121 -7.15 7.32 9.41
C GLN A 121 -5.86 7.60 10.17
N LEU A 122 -4.93 8.33 9.54
CA LEU A 122 -3.64 8.67 10.16
C LEU A 122 -3.82 9.37 11.53
N ILE A 123 -4.86 10.17 11.68
CA ILE A 123 -5.20 10.86 12.94
C ILE A 123 -6.23 10.10 13.78
N GLU A 124 -6.54 8.85 13.45
CA GLU A 124 -7.53 8.01 14.15
C GLU A 124 -8.87 8.72 14.39
N TRP A 125 -9.34 9.47 13.37
CA TRP A 125 -10.55 10.24 13.50
C TRP A 125 -11.78 9.34 13.62
N ASN A 126 -12.46 9.42 14.75
CA ASN A 126 -13.67 8.65 15.08
C ASN A 126 -14.94 9.49 15.12
N GLY A 127 -14.87 10.74 14.65
CA GLY A 127 -16.03 11.63 14.59
C GLY A 127 -17.05 11.17 13.54
N ARG A 128 -18.30 11.57 13.72
CA ARG A 128 -19.38 11.30 12.76
C ARG A 128 -19.54 12.47 11.80
N SER A 129 -19.53 12.20 10.50
CA SER A 129 -19.77 13.18 9.44
C SER A 129 -20.42 12.51 8.23
N GLU A 130 -21.59 12.97 7.84
CA GLU A 130 -22.28 12.48 6.62
C GLU A 130 -21.40 12.64 5.37
N LEU A 131 -20.65 13.74 5.28
CA LEU A 131 -19.72 13.97 4.15
C LEU A 131 -18.60 12.94 4.11
N PHE A 132 -18.09 12.51 5.26
CA PHE A 132 -17.03 11.52 5.31
C PHE A 132 -17.57 10.11 5.02
N GLU A 133 -18.74 9.76 5.55
CA GLU A 133 -19.41 8.49 5.23
C GLU A 133 -19.77 8.41 3.73
N GLU A 134 -20.26 9.50 3.16
CA GLU A 134 -20.48 9.59 1.72
C GLU A 134 -19.19 9.43 0.91
N ASN A 135 -18.07 9.98 1.38
CA ASN A 135 -16.77 9.79 0.76
C ASN A 135 -16.35 8.32 0.77
N LYS A 136 -16.50 7.63 1.89
CA LYS A 136 -16.23 6.18 2.00
C LYS A 136 -17.10 5.37 1.04
N ARG A 137 -18.39 5.71 0.95
CA ARG A 137 -19.32 5.05 0.03
C ARG A 137 -18.91 5.20 -1.43
N ILE A 138 -18.52 6.41 -1.86
CA ILE A 138 -18.06 6.67 -3.23
C ILE A 138 -16.77 5.89 -3.52
N ILE A 139 -15.83 5.84 -2.58
CA ILE A 139 -14.59 5.06 -2.73
C ILE A 139 -14.93 3.57 -2.87
N LYS A 140 -15.78 3.04 -2.00
CA LYS A 140 -16.24 1.65 -2.02
C LYS A 140 -16.87 1.28 -3.36
N GLU A 141 -17.85 2.05 -3.82
CA GLU A 141 -18.54 1.82 -5.10
C GLU A 141 -17.58 1.82 -6.28
N LYS A 142 -16.59 2.72 -6.27
CA LYS A 142 -15.56 2.76 -7.30
C LYS A 142 -14.70 1.50 -7.29
N ILE A 143 -14.29 1.04 -6.13
CA ILE A 143 -13.47 -0.18 -5.98
C ILE A 143 -14.27 -1.41 -6.42
N GLU A 144 -15.53 -1.57 -5.96
CA GLU A 144 -16.39 -2.69 -6.30
C GLU A 144 -16.75 -2.76 -7.79
N SER A 145 -16.79 -1.61 -8.47
CA SER A 145 -17.03 -1.54 -9.93
C SER A 145 -15.79 -1.83 -10.78
N THR A 146 -14.61 -2.00 -10.17
CA THR A 146 -13.35 -2.21 -10.87
C THR A 146 -13.06 -3.70 -10.98
N SER A 147 -12.84 -4.19 -12.20
CA SER A 147 -12.57 -5.61 -12.45
C SER A 147 -11.17 -6.06 -12.03
N THR A 148 -10.23 -5.14 -11.94
CA THR A 148 -8.84 -5.41 -11.54
C THR A 148 -8.37 -4.27 -10.64
N LEU A 149 -7.96 -4.60 -9.42
CA LEU A 149 -7.49 -3.60 -8.46
C LEU A 149 -6.11 -3.08 -8.85
N GLY A 150 -6.02 -1.79 -9.10
CA GLY A 150 -4.76 -1.08 -9.22
C GLY A 150 -4.22 -0.65 -7.85
N TRP A 151 -3.07 0.02 -7.85
CA TRP A 151 -2.41 0.50 -6.62
C TRP A 151 -3.33 1.35 -5.73
N SER A 152 -4.05 2.28 -6.33
CA SER A 152 -4.95 3.20 -5.61
C SER A 152 -6.15 2.48 -5.00
N GLU A 153 -6.74 1.54 -5.74
CA GLU A 153 -7.88 0.74 -5.28
C GLU A 153 -7.48 -0.21 -4.15
N ILE A 154 -6.31 -0.84 -4.23
CA ILE A 154 -5.76 -1.69 -3.17
C ILE A 154 -5.60 -0.89 -1.87
N HIS A 155 -4.96 0.28 -1.92
CA HIS A 155 -4.78 1.12 -0.73
C HIS A 155 -6.12 1.65 -0.20
N GLY A 156 -7.03 2.04 -1.08
CA GLY A 156 -8.38 2.44 -0.71
C GLY A 156 -9.13 1.34 0.04
N LEU A 157 -9.04 0.10 -0.44
CA LEU A 157 -9.70 -1.04 0.19
C LEU A 157 -9.08 -1.39 1.54
N ILE A 158 -7.74 -1.40 1.64
CA ILE A 158 -7.03 -1.59 2.92
C ILE A 158 -7.56 -0.61 3.98
N ASN A 159 -7.66 0.66 3.61
CA ASN A 159 -8.12 1.71 4.50
C ASN A 159 -9.60 1.57 4.87
N LEU A 160 -10.45 1.21 3.92
CA LEU A 160 -11.86 0.96 4.22
C LEU A 160 -12.02 -0.24 5.17
N LEU A 161 -11.31 -1.33 4.93
CA LEU A 161 -11.39 -2.54 5.77
C LEU A 161 -10.95 -2.31 7.21
N SER A 162 -10.06 -1.34 7.47
CA SER A 162 -9.57 -1.07 8.84
C SER A 162 -10.69 -0.68 9.81
N SER A 163 -11.72 0.01 9.34
CA SER A 163 -12.86 0.51 10.12
C SER A 163 -14.20 -0.10 9.74
N ALA A 164 -14.25 -1.02 8.78
CA ALA A 164 -15.47 -1.64 8.29
C ALA A 164 -16.02 -2.71 9.23
N SER A 165 -17.34 -2.88 9.21
CA SER A 165 -18.09 -3.95 9.86
C SER A 165 -18.59 -4.99 8.86
N SER A 166 -19.18 -6.09 9.36
CA SER A 166 -19.83 -7.11 8.51
C SER A 166 -21.05 -6.58 7.72
N GLU A 167 -21.58 -5.41 8.07
CA GLU A 167 -22.64 -4.75 7.30
C GLU A 167 -22.09 -4.04 6.06
N ASP A 168 -20.81 -3.66 6.07
CA ASP A 168 -20.16 -2.94 4.97
C ASP A 168 -19.70 -3.87 3.85
N TYR A 169 -19.21 -5.06 4.20
CA TYR A 169 -18.69 -6.06 3.24
C TYR A 169 -19.14 -7.46 3.62
N SER A 170 -19.62 -8.22 2.63
CA SER A 170 -19.95 -9.62 2.86
C SER A 170 -18.69 -10.49 2.97
N CYS A 171 -18.83 -11.58 3.70
CA CYS A 171 -17.76 -12.59 3.85
C CYS A 171 -17.30 -13.11 2.48
N GLU A 172 -18.23 -13.38 1.57
CA GLU A 172 -17.96 -13.91 0.23
C GLU A 172 -17.20 -12.91 -0.64
N TYR A 173 -17.43 -11.60 -0.46
CA TYR A 173 -16.68 -10.58 -1.15
C TYR A 173 -15.21 -10.58 -0.69
N ILE A 174 -15.00 -10.61 0.63
CA ILE A 174 -13.66 -10.59 1.21
C ILE A 174 -12.91 -11.89 0.90
N ASP A 175 -13.57 -13.04 0.90
CA ASP A 175 -12.95 -14.31 0.52
C ASP A 175 -12.43 -14.27 -0.94
N ARG A 176 -13.21 -13.70 -1.87
CA ARG A 176 -12.76 -13.45 -3.25
C ARG A 176 -11.56 -12.50 -3.32
N VAL A 177 -11.54 -11.44 -2.51
CA VAL A 177 -10.38 -10.52 -2.43
C VAL A 177 -9.14 -11.27 -1.96
N ILE A 178 -9.27 -12.20 -1.01
CA ILE A 178 -8.17 -13.05 -0.55
C ILE A 178 -7.67 -13.97 -1.66
N GLU A 179 -8.58 -14.59 -2.42
CA GLU A 179 -8.22 -15.43 -3.56
C GLU A 179 -7.48 -14.63 -4.65
N ASP A 180 -7.95 -13.42 -4.95
CA ASP A 180 -7.28 -12.50 -5.89
C ASP A 180 -5.87 -12.12 -5.38
N CYS A 181 -5.72 -11.89 -4.07
CA CYS A 181 -4.41 -11.65 -3.46
C CYS A 181 -3.47 -12.86 -3.66
N PHE A 182 -3.96 -14.08 -3.45
CA PHE A 182 -3.16 -15.29 -3.66
C PHE A 182 -2.72 -15.44 -5.11
N GLN A 183 -3.61 -15.25 -6.08
CA GLN A 183 -3.26 -15.31 -7.49
C GLN A 183 -2.17 -14.29 -7.83
N ASN A 184 -2.32 -13.05 -7.40
CA ASN A 184 -1.34 -12.00 -7.71
C ASN A 184 0.00 -12.16 -6.98
N ILE A 185 0.01 -12.70 -5.75
CA ILE A 185 1.23 -12.93 -4.98
C ILE A 185 2.00 -14.16 -5.48
N TYR A 186 1.30 -15.26 -5.84
CA TYR A 186 1.93 -16.55 -6.05
C TYR A 186 2.06 -16.98 -7.50
N ASP A 187 1.24 -16.48 -8.43
CA ASP A 187 1.28 -16.86 -9.85
C ASP A 187 2.40 -16.17 -10.65
N GLY A 188 3.24 -15.38 -9.97
CA GLY A 188 4.47 -14.87 -10.57
C GLY A 188 4.31 -13.84 -11.70
N ASN A 189 3.08 -13.37 -11.96
CA ASN A 189 2.79 -12.39 -13.01
C ASN A 189 3.39 -11.01 -12.74
N TYR A 190 3.79 -10.74 -11.49
CA TYR A 190 4.46 -9.50 -11.10
C TYR A 190 5.77 -9.81 -10.37
N PRO A 191 6.91 -9.79 -11.05
CA PRO A 191 8.22 -10.01 -10.42
C PRO A 191 8.64 -8.86 -9.47
N ASN A 192 7.76 -7.89 -9.24
CA ASN A 192 8.09 -6.66 -8.51
C ASN A 192 7.59 -6.70 -7.06
N SER A 193 8.54 -6.62 -6.13
CA SER A 193 8.33 -6.54 -4.69
C SER A 193 7.32 -5.45 -4.23
N LEU A 194 7.15 -4.36 -4.98
CA LEU A 194 6.21 -3.29 -4.64
C LEU A 194 4.75 -3.73 -4.73
N PHE A 195 4.35 -4.37 -5.84
CA PHE A 195 2.97 -4.86 -5.99
C PHE A 195 2.69 -6.04 -5.06
N ASN A 196 3.65 -6.96 -4.89
CA ASN A 196 3.52 -8.06 -3.94
C ASN A 196 3.32 -7.53 -2.52
N GLY A 197 4.03 -6.47 -2.12
CA GLY A 197 3.83 -5.80 -0.83
C GLY A 197 2.41 -5.27 -0.64
N ALA A 198 1.83 -4.62 -1.65
CA ALA A 198 0.46 -4.10 -1.58
C ALA A 198 -0.59 -5.21 -1.47
N TYR A 199 -0.46 -6.28 -2.24
CA TYR A 199 -1.35 -7.45 -2.14
C TYR A 199 -1.18 -8.19 -0.81
N CYS A 200 0.03 -8.30 -0.26
CA CYS A 200 0.24 -8.86 1.07
C CYS A 200 -0.42 -8.01 2.16
N MET A 201 -0.35 -6.69 2.07
CA MET A 201 -1.05 -5.78 3.00
C MET A 201 -2.57 -5.92 2.87
N LEU A 202 -3.11 -6.03 1.65
CA LEU A 202 -4.53 -6.25 1.42
C LEU A 202 -4.99 -7.60 1.99
N LEU A 203 -4.21 -8.65 1.80
CA LEU A 203 -4.46 -9.98 2.37
C LEU A 203 -4.55 -9.91 3.90
N ILE A 204 -3.58 -9.27 4.56
CA ILE A 204 -3.57 -9.10 6.02
C ILE A 204 -4.77 -8.29 6.48
N SER A 205 -5.11 -7.19 5.81
CA SER A 205 -6.27 -6.36 6.14
C SER A 205 -7.58 -7.14 5.98
N SER A 206 -7.69 -7.97 4.95
CA SER A 206 -8.83 -8.84 4.71
C SER A 206 -8.99 -9.91 5.79
N LEU A 207 -7.90 -10.58 6.18
CA LEU A 207 -7.89 -11.55 7.27
C LEU A 207 -8.23 -10.90 8.61
N SER A 208 -7.69 -9.71 8.89
CA SER A 208 -8.00 -8.93 10.09
C SER A 208 -9.47 -8.54 10.14
N PHE A 209 -10.04 -8.09 9.01
CA PHE A 209 -11.46 -7.78 8.89
C PHE A 209 -12.33 -9.02 9.22
N LEU A 210 -12.07 -10.15 8.61
CA LEU A 210 -12.82 -11.38 8.86
C LEU A 210 -12.69 -11.83 10.33
N SER A 211 -11.51 -11.72 10.92
CA SER A 211 -11.26 -12.06 12.33
C SER A 211 -12.07 -11.17 13.27
N ARG A 212 -12.07 -9.85 13.07
CA ARG A 212 -12.85 -8.90 13.89
C ARG A 212 -14.35 -9.13 13.79
N ASN A 213 -14.82 -9.62 12.66
CA ASN A 213 -16.23 -9.91 12.41
C ASN A 213 -16.64 -11.36 12.74
N GLY A 214 -15.77 -12.14 13.40
CA GLY A 214 -16.10 -13.46 13.95
C GLY A 214 -16.10 -14.62 12.95
N TYR A 215 -15.57 -14.46 11.72
CA TYR A 215 -15.48 -15.51 10.71
C TYR A 215 -14.29 -16.45 10.94
N TYR A 216 -14.15 -16.94 12.16
CA TYR A 216 -12.94 -17.62 12.67
C TYR A 216 -12.52 -18.86 11.87
N GLU A 217 -13.48 -19.69 11.45
CA GLU A 217 -13.17 -20.92 10.67
C GLU A 217 -12.54 -20.57 9.31
N LEU A 218 -13.08 -19.57 8.64
CA LEU A 218 -12.53 -19.10 7.36
C LEU A 218 -11.14 -18.48 7.55
N VAL A 219 -10.98 -17.64 8.58
CA VAL A 219 -9.67 -17.02 8.89
C VAL A 219 -8.63 -18.08 9.22
N GLU A 220 -8.97 -19.09 10.02
CA GLU A 220 -8.07 -20.19 10.35
C GLU A 220 -7.60 -20.91 9.07
N LYS A 221 -8.53 -21.25 8.17
CA LYS A 221 -8.25 -21.89 6.88
C LYS A 221 -7.29 -21.02 6.05
N GLN A 222 -7.65 -19.77 5.84
CA GLN A 222 -6.90 -18.83 5.00
C GLN A 222 -5.52 -18.48 5.59
N CYS A 223 -5.41 -18.31 6.91
CA CYS A 223 -4.11 -18.12 7.57
C CYS A 223 -3.17 -19.32 7.39
N LYS A 224 -3.68 -20.53 7.56
CA LYS A 224 -2.89 -21.77 7.38
C LYS A 224 -2.40 -21.89 5.92
N GLU A 225 -3.27 -21.63 4.95
CA GLU A 225 -2.93 -21.65 3.55
C GLU A 225 -1.86 -20.58 3.22
N THR A 226 -2.03 -19.38 3.75
CA THR A 226 -1.06 -18.27 3.61
C THR A 226 0.30 -18.67 4.16
N LEU A 227 0.37 -19.19 5.38
CA LEU A 227 1.62 -19.60 6.03
C LEU A 227 2.36 -20.71 5.26
N ILE A 228 1.64 -21.68 4.68
CA ILE A 228 2.23 -22.72 3.83
C ILE A 228 2.82 -22.11 2.55
N ASN A 229 2.13 -21.15 1.96
CA ASN A 229 2.51 -20.55 0.67
C ASN A 229 3.57 -19.45 0.79
N PHE A 230 3.87 -18.92 1.97
CA PHE A 230 4.91 -17.89 2.14
C PHE A 230 6.30 -18.30 1.63
N ASN A 231 6.59 -19.59 1.58
CA ASN A 231 7.84 -20.09 1.00
C ASN A 231 7.98 -19.78 -0.51
N LYS A 232 6.88 -19.45 -1.18
CA LYS A 232 6.88 -19.06 -2.61
C LYS A 232 7.20 -17.59 -2.83
N LEU A 233 7.18 -16.74 -1.79
CA LEU A 233 7.53 -15.32 -1.92
C LEU A 233 9.01 -15.17 -2.27
N SER A 234 9.31 -14.30 -3.23
CA SER A 234 10.66 -14.08 -3.74
C SER A 234 11.58 -13.35 -2.73
N SER A 235 11.02 -12.47 -1.91
CA SER A 235 11.76 -11.64 -0.96
C SER A 235 11.74 -12.24 0.44
N LEU A 236 12.94 -12.42 1.04
CA LEU A 236 13.07 -12.87 2.43
C LEU A 236 12.50 -11.85 3.43
N TYR A 237 12.63 -10.57 3.11
CA TYR A 237 12.11 -9.48 3.95
C TYR A 237 10.57 -9.51 4.02
N ASP A 238 9.92 -9.64 2.87
CA ASP A 238 8.46 -9.74 2.81
C ASP A 238 7.96 -10.99 3.54
N ARG A 239 8.65 -12.13 3.36
CA ARG A 239 8.29 -13.37 4.07
C ARG A 239 8.27 -13.18 5.58
N SER A 240 9.33 -12.59 6.17
CA SER A 240 9.44 -12.49 7.62
C SER A 240 8.42 -11.54 8.22
N LYS A 241 8.19 -10.39 7.60
CA LYS A 241 7.20 -9.41 8.06
C LYS A 241 5.79 -9.99 8.04
N TYR A 242 5.34 -10.42 6.88
CA TYR A 242 3.95 -10.88 6.70
C TYR A 242 3.69 -12.23 7.39
N TYR A 243 4.70 -13.09 7.54
CA TYR A 243 4.58 -14.30 8.32
C TYR A 243 4.17 -14.01 9.76
N ILE A 244 4.75 -13.00 10.38
CA ILE A 244 4.44 -12.62 11.77
C ILE A 244 3.03 -12.03 11.85
N ASP A 245 2.64 -11.15 10.93
CA ASP A 245 1.31 -10.53 10.95
C ASP A 245 0.20 -11.59 10.78
N VAL A 246 0.37 -12.56 9.87
CA VAL A 246 -0.59 -13.65 9.68
C VAL A 246 -0.59 -14.62 10.88
N THR A 247 0.58 -14.88 11.46
CA THR A 247 0.68 -15.73 12.69
C THR A 247 -0.05 -15.06 13.84
N GLU A 248 0.01 -13.74 13.96
CA GLU A 248 -0.71 -12.98 14.98
C GLU A 248 -2.22 -13.08 14.81
N ILE A 249 -2.72 -12.89 13.59
CA ILE A 249 -4.16 -13.04 13.30
C ILE A 249 -4.63 -14.47 13.67
N LEU A 250 -3.85 -15.49 13.31
CA LEU A 250 -4.17 -16.88 13.68
C LEU A 250 -4.16 -17.09 15.20
N ALA A 251 -3.18 -16.48 15.90
CA ALA A 251 -3.13 -16.54 17.36
C ALA A 251 -4.39 -15.90 17.99
N MET A 252 -4.83 -14.74 17.47
CA MET A 252 -6.04 -14.07 17.92
C MET A 252 -7.29 -14.95 17.73
N VAL A 253 -7.42 -15.59 16.58
CA VAL A 253 -8.53 -16.51 16.28
C VAL A 253 -8.54 -17.67 17.27
N TYR A 254 -7.40 -18.29 17.52
CA TYR A 254 -7.30 -19.42 18.46
C TYR A 254 -7.58 -19.00 19.91
N LEU A 255 -7.09 -17.82 20.33
CA LEU A 255 -7.40 -17.28 21.66
C LEU A 255 -8.89 -16.96 21.79
N SER A 256 -9.54 -16.42 20.77
CA SER A 256 -10.98 -16.16 20.77
C SER A 256 -11.80 -17.45 20.86
N GLN A 257 -11.27 -18.57 20.39
CA GLN A 257 -11.87 -19.91 20.48
C GLN A 257 -11.43 -20.69 21.72
N ASN A 258 -10.63 -20.09 22.63
CA ASN A 258 -10.02 -20.73 23.80
C ASN A 258 -9.14 -21.94 23.47
N LYS A 259 -8.47 -21.95 22.33
CA LYS A 259 -7.52 -22.99 21.93
C LYS A 259 -6.14 -22.72 22.54
N GLU A 260 -5.50 -23.77 23.14
CA GLU A 260 -4.16 -23.63 23.75
C GLU A 260 -3.08 -23.22 22.74
N GLU A 261 -3.19 -23.67 21.50
CA GLU A 261 -2.29 -23.27 20.39
C GLU A 261 -2.21 -21.75 20.19
N GLY A 262 -3.28 -21.03 20.56
CA GLY A 262 -3.29 -19.57 20.52
C GLY A 262 -2.27 -18.94 21.45
N ILE A 263 -2.06 -19.52 22.63
CA ILE A 263 -1.06 -19.06 23.62
C ILE A 263 0.35 -19.26 23.05
N GLU A 264 0.61 -20.40 22.46
CA GLU A 264 1.92 -20.72 21.87
C GLU A 264 2.26 -19.75 20.71
N LEU A 265 1.29 -19.53 19.82
CA LEU A 265 1.48 -18.61 18.69
C LEU A 265 1.65 -17.15 19.17
N ALA A 266 0.85 -16.68 20.14
CA ALA A 266 0.99 -15.36 20.72
C ALA A 266 2.37 -15.14 21.34
N ASN A 267 2.86 -16.09 22.12
CA ASN A 267 4.21 -16.03 22.69
C ASN A 267 5.31 -15.99 21.61
N LYS A 268 5.13 -16.70 20.51
CA LYS A 268 6.04 -16.68 19.36
C LYS A 268 6.10 -15.29 18.72
N VAL A 269 4.93 -14.67 18.48
CA VAL A 269 4.81 -13.31 17.93
C VAL A 269 5.45 -12.30 18.86
N LEU A 270 5.12 -12.33 20.16
CA LEU A 270 5.67 -11.43 21.16
C LEU A 270 7.20 -11.51 21.26
N LYS A 271 7.75 -12.73 21.26
CA LYS A 271 9.20 -12.96 21.27
C LYS A 271 9.87 -12.33 20.03
N TYR A 272 9.30 -12.53 18.86
CA TYR A 272 9.82 -11.98 17.62
C TYR A 272 9.80 -10.44 17.61
N ARG A 273 8.67 -9.84 17.98
CA ARG A 273 8.51 -8.38 18.05
C ARG A 273 9.47 -7.77 19.07
N LYS A 274 9.65 -8.40 20.21
CA LYS A 274 10.63 -7.98 21.22
C LYS A 274 12.06 -7.97 20.67
N THR A 275 12.45 -9.03 19.94
CA THR A 275 13.78 -9.12 19.31
C THR A 275 13.99 -7.99 18.30
N ILE A 276 12.99 -7.71 17.47
CA ILE A 276 13.08 -6.58 16.51
C ILE A 276 13.17 -5.25 17.25
N ALA A 277 12.32 -5.01 18.24
CA ALA A 277 12.32 -3.76 19.01
C ALA A 277 13.65 -3.50 19.74
N GLU A 278 14.30 -4.57 20.20
CA GLU A 278 15.64 -4.49 20.81
C GLU A 278 16.74 -4.17 19.77
N SER A 279 16.58 -4.67 18.54
CA SER A 279 17.52 -4.44 17.45
C SER A 279 17.40 -3.04 16.82
N ILE A 280 16.22 -2.43 16.91
CA ILE A 280 15.95 -1.09 16.38
C ILE A 280 16.18 -0.08 17.52
N ASN A 281 17.23 0.74 17.38
CA ASN A 281 17.50 1.81 18.37
C ASN A 281 16.57 3.01 18.18
N ASN A 282 15.23 2.79 18.20
CA ASN A 282 14.21 3.81 18.05
C ASN A 282 13.40 3.94 19.36
N PRO A 283 13.33 5.15 19.96
CA PRO A 283 12.58 5.38 21.20
C PRO A 283 11.09 5.01 21.12
N LEU A 284 10.46 5.22 19.96
CA LEU A 284 9.04 4.87 19.73
C LEU A 284 8.82 3.36 19.76
N TYR A 285 9.76 2.59 19.22
CA TYR A 285 9.73 1.13 19.32
C TYR A 285 9.97 0.63 20.75
N LYS A 286 10.80 1.33 21.52
CA LYS A 286 11.05 0.97 22.93
C LYS A 286 9.84 1.17 23.83
N GLN A 287 8.98 2.14 23.57
CA GLN A 287 7.74 2.36 24.33
C GLN A 287 6.66 1.28 24.05
N LYS A 288 6.64 0.69 22.85
CA LYS A 288 5.69 -0.37 22.48
C LYS A 288 6.18 -1.79 22.84
N ARG A 289 7.36 -1.92 23.45
CA ARG A 289 8.09 -3.18 23.66
C ARG A 289 7.54 -4.05 24.79
N ASP A 290 6.90 -3.48 25.81
CA ASP A 290 6.51 -4.18 27.02
C ASP A 290 5.04 -4.64 27.00
N ILE A 291 4.64 -5.23 25.87
CA ILE A 291 3.34 -5.86 25.79
C ILE A 291 3.47 -7.26 26.40
N SER A 292 2.87 -7.46 27.58
CA SER A 292 2.71 -8.78 28.15
C SER A 292 1.68 -9.59 27.32
N TYR A 293 1.72 -10.91 27.47
CA TYR A 293 0.70 -11.79 26.89
C TYR A 293 -0.73 -11.35 27.30
N GLU A 294 -0.94 -11.00 28.56
CA GLU A 294 -2.23 -10.52 29.04
C GLU A 294 -2.69 -9.25 28.30
N LYS A 295 -1.78 -8.30 28.14
CA LYS A 295 -2.07 -7.06 27.40
C LYS A 295 -2.30 -7.32 25.90
N PHE A 296 -1.57 -8.27 25.30
CA PHE A 296 -1.82 -8.75 23.94
C PHE A 296 -3.25 -9.30 23.83
N CYS A 297 -3.69 -10.16 24.74
CA CYS A 297 -5.04 -10.70 24.75
C CYS A 297 -6.09 -9.62 25.01
N GLU A 298 -5.82 -8.68 25.91
CA GLU A 298 -6.73 -7.58 26.23
C GLU A 298 -6.95 -6.67 25.00
N VAL A 299 -5.89 -6.22 24.36
CA VAL A 299 -5.96 -5.36 23.17
C VAL A 299 -6.69 -6.06 22.02
N ASN A 300 -6.40 -7.34 21.78
CA ASN A 300 -7.03 -8.10 20.70
C ASN A 300 -8.51 -8.45 20.97
N LYS A 301 -8.92 -8.55 22.23
CA LYS A 301 -10.34 -8.69 22.61
C LYS A 301 -11.14 -7.41 22.47
N THR A 302 -10.51 -6.25 22.59
CA THR A 302 -11.16 -4.94 22.48
C THR A 302 -11.24 -4.42 21.07
N GLY A 303 -10.72 -5.14 20.06
CA GLY A 303 -10.73 -4.73 18.66
C GLY A 303 -9.85 -3.52 18.35
N ILE A 304 -8.92 -3.17 19.25
CA ILE A 304 -7.91 -2.14 19.01
C ILE A 304 -6.82 -2.78 18.16
N ASP A 305 -6.69 -2.36 16.91
CA ASP A 305 -5.58 -2.79 16.05
C ASP A 305 -4.25 -2.38 16.68
N PHE A 306 -3.28 -3.30 16.66
CA PHE A 306 -1.91 -2.95 16.98
C PHE A 306 -1.38 -2.05 15.86
N GLU A 307 -1.34 -0.77 16.09
CA GLU A 307 -0.50 0.11 15.28
C GLU A 307 0.98 -0.12 15.63
N PHE A 308 1.75 -0.43 14.61
CA PHE A 308 3.19 -0.56 14.65
C PHE A 308 3.88 0.57 13.91
#